data_18ac5a23b10cc8e99cadcf27794ebd0a
#
_entry.id   18ac5a23b10cc8e99cadcf27794ebd0a
#
_cell.length_a   1.000
_cell.length_b   1.000
_cell.length_c   1.000
_cell.angle_alpha   90.00
_cell.angle_beta   90.00
_cell.angle_gamma   90.00
#
_symmetry.space_group_name_H-M   'P 1'
#
loop_
_entity.id
_entity.type
_entity.pdbx_description
1 polymer ?
#
loop_
_entity_poly.entity_id
_entity_poly.type
_entity_poly.pdbx_seq_one_letter_code
_entity_poly.pdbx_strand_id
1 'polypeptide(L)'
;MAEEKIINLSHELKNFVYPNDPESSVETKKNGKYFVSELKMGAHTGTHVDYPMHVGLTNEKFENVFGNGYCVSFENLEDFFKNCPEDLEILLIKTDFSKYWGNDAYFEKEIDIENHVKKIISLNLKAVGVDCYSIGNFSVHEKILSSKIKIIENMKNLEILENRSFKFFGFPLNIEKIDGSPINAVAFL
;
A
#
# COMPACT_ATOMS: atom_id res chain seq x y z
N MET A 1 31.02 -1.23 -6.65
CA MET A 1 29.80 -1.26 -5.80
C MET A 1 28.67 -0.96 -6.75
N ALA A 2 27.62 -1.79 -6.80
CA ALA A 2 26.41 -1.45 -7.55
C ALA A 2 25.82 -0.18 -6.91
N GLU A 3 25.40 0.77 -7.73
CA GLU A 3 24.76 1.98 -7.26
C GLU A 3 23.41 1.57 -6.65
N GLU A 4 23.23 1.78 -5.34
CA GLU A 4 21.94 1.49 -4.66
C GLU A 4 20.87 2.39 -5.27
N LYS A 5 19.83 1.79 -5.82
CA LYS A 5 18.74 2.50 -6.48
C LYS A 5 17.53 2.58 -5.56
N ILE A 6 17.11 3.80 -5.22
CA ILE A 6 15.88 4.06 -4.46
C ILE A 6 14.72 4.20 -5.45
N ILE A 7 13.69 3.40 -5.27
CA ILE A 7 12.44 3.44 -6.05
C ILE A 7 11.34 4.00 -5.16
N ASN A 8 10.76 5.14 -5.54
CA ASN A 8 9.59 5.71 -4.87
C ASN A 8 8.34 4.93 -5.30
N LEU A 9 7.62 4.37 -4.32
CA LEU A 9 6.44 3.54 -4.52
C LEU A 9 5.13 4.25 -4.17
N SER A 10 5.19 5.54 -3.75
CA SER A 10 4.01 6.31 -3.36
C SER A 10 3.64 7.35 -4.40
N HIS A 11 2.35 7.46 -4.70
CA HIS A 11 1.81 8.55 -5.52
C HIS A 11 1.93 9.90 -4.82
N GLU A 12 2.00 10.97 -5.60
CA GLU A 12 1.79 12.31 -5.07
C GLU A 12 0.36 12.45 -4.54
N LEU A 13 0.22 13.08 -3.38
CA LEU A 13 -1.10 13.38 -2.82
C LEU A 13 -1.83 14.39 -3.69
N LYS A 14 -2.97 14.00 -4.20
CA LYS A 14 -3.88 14.80 -5.04
C LYS A 14 -5.30 14.58 -4.53
N ASN A 15 -6.23 15.44 -4.95
CA ASN A 15 -7.65 15.18 -4.74
C ASN A 15 -8.15 14.12 -5.73
N PHE A 16 -7.60 12.91 -5.59
CA PHE A 16 -8.01 11.71 -6.30
C PHE A 16 -8.18 10.62 -5.24
N VAL A 17 -9.41 10.42 -4.83
CA VAL A 17 -9.81 9.55 -3.71
C VAL A 17 -10.88 8.57 -4.18
N TYR A 18 -11.01 7.45 -3.48
CA TYR A 18 -12.07 6.48 -3.76
C TYR A 18 -13.46 7.14 -3.66
N PRO A 19 -14.43 6.77 -4.51
CA PRO A 19 -15.78 7.33 -4.44
C PRO A 19 -16.38 7.22 -3.04
N ASN A 20 -16.83 8.37 -2.52
CA ASN A 20 -17.39 8.59 -1.16
C ASN A 20 -16.36 8.69 -0.02
N ASP A 21 -15.08 8.55 -0.26
CA ASP A 21 -14.06 8.88 0.72
C ASP A 21 -13.94 10.40 0.93
N PRO A 22 -13.40 10.86 2.09
CA PRO A 22 -13.17 12.26 2.33
C PRO A 22 -12.26 12.90 1.27
N GLU A 23 -12.71 14.00 0.67
CA GLU A 23 -11.90 14.76 -0.28
C GLU A 23 -10.63 15.30 0.38
N SER A 24 -9.56 15.37 -0.40
CA SER A 24 -8.29 15.97 0.01
C SER A 24 -8.13 17.38 -0.54
N SER A 25 -7.56 18.28 0.25
CA SER A 25 -7.25 19.64 -0.17
C SER A 25 -5.99 20.17 0.50
N VAL A 26 -5.30 21.08 -0.21
CA VAL A 26 -4.19 21.87 0.32
C VAL A 26 -4.51 23.34 0.14
N GLU A 27 -4.57 24.06 1.23
CA GLU A 27 -4.81 25.52 1.24
C GLU A 27 -3.55 26.23 1.75
N THR A 28 -2.96 27.10 0.93
CA THR A 28 -1.79 27.89 1.34
C THR A 28 -2.16 29.35 1.51
N LYS A 29 -1.93 29.89 2.69
CA LYS A 29 -2.23 31.30 3.04
C LYS A 29 -0.94 32.03 3.44
N LYS A 30 -0.86 33.31 3.07
CA LYS A 30 0.20 34.21 3.53
C LYS A 30 -0.07 34.66 4.96
N ASN A 31 0.90 34.46 5.84
CA ASN A 31 0.87 34.88 7.24
C ASN A 31 2.13 35.72 7.53
N GLY A 32 2.01 37.06 7.44
CA GLY A 32 3.14 37.98 7.53
C GLY A 32 4.15 37.76 6.40
N LYS A 33 5.38 37.35 6.73
CA LYS A 33 6.46 37.03 5.78
C LYS A 33 6.48 35.54 5.35
N TYR A 34 5.69 34.70 5.99
CA TYR A 34 5.67 33.24 5.76
C TYR A 34 4.43 32.82 4.96
N PHE A 35 4.51 31.68 4.34
CA PHE A 35 3.36 30.93 3.82
C PHE A 35 3.09 29.76 4.74
N VAL A 36 1.82 29.52 5.05
CA VAL A 36 1.36 28.41 5.89
C VAL A 36 0.35 27.60 5.10
N SER A 37 0.56 26.29 5.00
CA SER A 37 -0.34 25.39 4.31
C SER A 37 -1.10 24.55 5.31
N GLU A 38 -2.40 24.44 5.10
CA GLU A 38 -3.30 23.50 5.75
C GLU A 38 -3.52 22.31 4.81
N LEU A 39 -3.43 21.09 5.34
CA LEU A 39 -3.68 19.87 4.62
C LEU A 39 -4.89 19.17 5.24
N LYS A 40 -5.90 18.88 4.43
CA LYS A 40 -7.06 18.05 4.80
C LYS A 40 -7.09 16.82 3.89
N MET A 41 -7.24 15.63 4.47
CA MET A 41 -7.31 14.38 3.71
C MET A 41 -7.99 13.26 4.53
N GLY A 42 -8.47 12.23 3.83
CA GLY A 42 -8.85 10.96 4.43
C GLY A 42 -7.64 10.10 4.79
N ALA A 43 -7.83 9.11 5.64
CA ALA A 43 -6.78 8.16 6.02
C ALA A 43 -6.29 7.31 4.83
N HIS A 44 -7.19 7.04 3.88
CA HIS A 44 -6.92 6.22 2.68
C HIS A 44 -6.61 7.05 1.42
N THR A 45 -6.17 8.32 1.60
CA THR A 45 -5.80 9.19 0.48
C THR A 45 -4.44 8.79 -0.11
N GLY A 46 -4.38 8.56 -1.42
CA GLY A 46 -3.15 8.22 -2.13
C GLY A 46 -2.63 6.84 -1.79
N THR A 47 -1.31 6.64 -1.85
CA THR A 47 -0.69 5.40 -1.35
C THR A 47 -0.82 5.38 0.17
N HIS A 48 -1.46 4.35 0.71
CA HIS A 48 -1.81 4.25 2.13
C HIS A 48 -1.63 2.84 2.67
N VAL A 49 -1.65 2.71 3.98
CA VAL A 49 -1.69 1.45 4.69
C VAL A 49 -2.99 1.33 5.47
N ASP A 50 -3.62 0.16 5.42
CA ASP A 50 -4.78 -0.17 6.24
C ASP A 50 -4.37 -0.82 7.55
N TYR A 51 -5.09 -0.44 8.59
CA TYR A 51 -4.96 -1.00 9.93
C TYR A 51 -6.17 -1.87 10.28
N PRO A 52 -6.06 -2.75 11.31
CA PRO A 52 -7.15 -3.60 11.75
C PRO A 52 -8.47 -2.87 12.05
N MET A 53 -8.41 -1.60 12.47
CA MET A 53 -9.60 -0.77 12.71
C MET A 53 -10.45 -0.56 11.43
N HIS A 54 -9.85 -0.63 10.24
CA HIS A 54 -10.57 -0.51 8.97
C HIS A 54 -11.67 -1.57 8.80
N VAL A 55 -11.49 -2.71 9.41
CA VAL A 55 -12.49 -3.81 9.43
C VAL A 55 -13.13 -4.01 10.81
N GLY A 56 -13.12 -2.97 11.67
CA GLY A 56 -13.78 -2.98 12.98
C GLY A 56 -13.01 -3.69 14.09
N LEU A 57 -11.75 -4.04 13.86
CA LEU A 57 -10.87 -4.65 14.87
C LEU A 57 -10.12 -3.57 15.67
N THR A 58 -9.54 -3.96 16.78
CA THR A 58 -8.70 -3.06 17.58
C THR A 58 -7.31 -2.97 16.97
N ASN A 59 -6.81 -1.76 16.76
CA ASN A 59 -5.42 -1.57 16.34
C ASN A 59 -4.46 -2.03 17.42
N GLU A 60 -3.40 -2.69 17.01
CA GLU A 60 -2.20 -2.88 17.79
C GLU A 60 -1.36 -1.57 17.80
N LYS A 61 -0.20 -1.62 18.45
CA LYS A 61 0.71 -0.47 18.46
C LYS A 61 1.10 -0.07 17.03
N PHE A 62 1.14 1.24 16.80
CA PHE A 62 1.68 1.82 15.56
C PHE A 62 3.10 1.29 15.29
N GLU A 63 3.35 0.87 14.05
CA GLU A 63 4.66 0.39 13.61
C GLU A 63 4.93 0.79 12.17
N ASN A 64 6.17 1.22 11.90
CA ASN A 64 6.67 1.34 10.54
C ASN A 64 6.72 -0.04 9.86
N VAL A 65 6.53 -0.04 8.56
CA VAL A 65 6.57 -1.26 7.74
C VAL A 65 7.92 -1.34 7.04
N PHE A 66 8.77 -2.28 7.42
CA PHE A 66 10.05 -2.48 6.75
C PHE A 66 10.47 -3.95 6.77
N GLY A 67 11.22 -4.35 5.76
CA GLY A 67 11.69 -5.73 5.66
C GLY A 67 12.18 -6.14 4.27
N ASN A 68 12.46 -7.43 4.12
CA ASN A 68 12.78 -8.05 2.85
C ASN A 68 11.52 -8.16 2.00
N GLY A 69 11.54 -7.54 0.83
CA GLY A 69 10.42 -7.53 -0.09
C GLY A 69 10.67 -8.35 -1.35
N TYR A 70 9.60 -8.80 -1.96
CA TYR A 70 9.57 -9.37 -3.30
C TYR A 70 8.34 -8.86 -4.04
N CYS A 71 8.49 -8.59 -5.33
CA CYS A 71 7.40 -8.17 -6.19
C CYS A 71 7.12 -9.23 -7.25
N VAL A 72 5.84 -9.60 -7.39
CA VAL A 72 5.38 -10.56 -8.39
C VAL A 72 4.14 -9.99 -9.11
N SER A 73 3.96 -10.33 -10.39
CA SER A 73 2.71 -9.99 -11.07
C SER A 73 1.56 -10.86 -10.55
N PHE A 74 0.36 -10.30 -10.55
CA PHE A 74 -0.86 -10.99 -10.11
C PHE A 74 -1.06 -12.32 -10.84
N GLU A 75 -0.78 -12.37 -12.13
CA GLU A 75 -0.91 -13.56 -12.97
C GLU A 75 0.06 -14.68 -12.57
N ASN A 76 1.20 -14.34 -11.96
CA ASN A 76 2.24 -15.30 -11.58
C ASN A 76 2.20 -15.70 -10.10
N LEU A 77 1.19 -15.29 -9.32
CA LEU A 77 1.07 -15.59 -7.88
C LEU A 77 1.11 -17.08 -7.58
N GLU A 78 0.43 -17.90 -8.38
CA GLU A 78 0.40 -19.37 -8.17
C GLU A 78 1.79 -20.00 -8.27
N ASP A 79 2.60 -19.58 -9.24
CA ASP A 79 3.96 -20.09 -9.41
C ASP A 79 4.91 -19.52 -8.36
N PHE A 80 4.73 -18.26 -7.98
CA PHE A 80 5.47 -17.63 -6.88
C PHE A 80 5.31 -18.39 -5.56
N PHE A 81 4.11 -18.79 -5.18
CA PHE A 81 3.86 -19.55 -3.94
C PHE A 81 4.58 -20.91 -3.87
N LYS A 82 5.01 -21.47 -5.00
CA LYS A 82 5.77 -22.72 -5.04
C LYS A 82 7.25 -22.53 -4.67
N ASN A 83 7.79 -21.31 -4.89
CA ASN A 83 9.20 -21.00 -4.78
C ASN A 83 9.45 -19.61 -4.16
N CYS A 84 8.64 -19.18 -3.17
CA CYS A 84 8.82 -17.90 -2.53
C CYS A 84 10.11 -17.84 -1.69
N PRO A 85 10.77 -16.68 -1.57
CA PRO A 85 11.94 -16.51 -0.70
C PRO A 85 11.63 -16.86 0.76
N GLU A 86 12.54 -17.57 1.44
CA GLU A 86 12.35 -18.00 2.84
C GLU A 86 12.35 -16.81 3.83
N ASP A 87 13.03 -15.73 3.50
CA ASP A 87 13.15 -14.52 4.32
C ASP A 87 12.17 -13.39 3.91
N LEU A 88 11.10 -13.75 3.18
CA LEU A 88 10.10 -12.81 2.71
C LEU A 88 9.29 -12.25 3.88
N GLU A 89 9.24 -10.91 3.94
CA GLU A 89 8.47 -10.18 4.96
C GLU A 89 7.40 -9.27 4.32
N ILE A 90 7.64 -8.80 3.07
CA ILE A 90 6.76 -7.90 2.35
C ILE A 90 6.51 -8.47 0.94
N LEU A 91 5.26 -8.74 0.61
CA LEU A 91 4.86 -9.17 -0.72
C LEU A 91 4.21 -8.00 -1.46
N LEU A 92 4.77 -7.60 -2.61
CA LEU A 92 4.13 -6.65 -3.49
C LEU A 92 3.55 -7.38 -4.71
N ILE A 93 2.30 -7.09 -5.02
CA ILE A 93 1.56 -7.72 -6.12
C ILE A 93 1.28 -6.66 -7.18
N LYS A 94 1.96 -6.81 -8.31
CA LYS A 94 1.80 -5.91 -9.46
C LYS A 94 0.57 -6.31 -10.27
N THR A 95 -0.34 -5.36 -10.47
CA THR A 95 -1.54 -5.51 -11.30
C THR A 95 -1.49 -4.70 -12.59
N ASP A 96 -0.53 -3.79 -12.73
CA ASP A 96 -0.43 -2.77 -13.78
C ASP A 96 -1.59 -1.74 -13.76
N PHE A 97 -2.37 -1.67 -12.68
CA PHE A 97 -3.49 -0.73 -12.62
C PHE A 97 -3.06 0.68 -12.24
N SER A 98 -1.89 0.86 -11.62
CA SER A 98 -1.30 2.18 -11.34
C SER A 98 -1.16 3.08 -12.58
N LYS A 99 -1.09 2.52 -13.78
CA LYS A 99 -1.10 3.30 -15.04
C LYS A 99 -2.40 4.09 -15.28
N TYR A 100 -3.49 3.73 -14.61
CA TYR A 100 -4.77 4.45 -14.68
C TYR A 100 -4.93 5.51 -13.58
N TRP A 101 -3.93 5.67 -12.68
CA TRP A 101 -3.99 6.64 -11.59
C TRP A 101 -4.33 8.05 -12.07
N GLY A 102 -5.30 8.68 -11.43
CA GLY A 102 -5.81 10.00 -11.81
C GLY A 102 -6.91 9.97 -12.89
N ASN A 103 -7.38 8.78 -13.30
CA ASN A 103 -8.51 8.59 -14.20
C ASN A 103 -9.58 7.76 -13.49
N ASP A 104 -10.85 8.09 -13.64
CA ASP A 104 -11.97 7.39 -13.00
C ASP A 104 -12.00 5.89 -13.34
N ALA A 105 -11.51 5.50 -14.52
CA ALA A 105 -11.33 4.11 -14.91
C ALA A 105 -10.41 3.31 -13.96
N TYR A 106 -9.62 3.98 -13.11
CA TYR A 106 -8.83 3.32 -12.07
C TYR A 106 -9.69 2.55 -11.09
N PHE A 107 -10.82 3.13 -10.66
CA PHE A 107 -11.76 2.52 -9.71
C PHE A 107 -12.66 1.44 -10.33
N GLU A 108 -12.57 1.24 -11.66
CA GLU A 108 -13.25 0.14 -12.35
C GLU A 108 -12.37 -1.12 -12.45
N LYS A 109 -11.10 -1.05 -11.99
CA LYS A 109 -10.12 -2.13 -12.09
C LYS A 109 -10.08 -2.94 -10.80
N GLU A 110 -10.59 -4.14 -10.84
CA GLU A 110 -10.61 -5.07 -9.69
C GLU A 110 -9.72 -6.28 -9.95
N ILE A 111 -9.16 -6.82 -8.87
CA ILE A 111 -8.49 -8.12 -8.86
C ILE A 111 -9.29 -9.10 -8.00
N ASP A 112 -9.34 -10.34 -8.41
CA ASP A 112 -9.88 -11.42 -7.58
C ASP A 112 -8.75 -12.18 -6.89
N ILE A 113 -8.40 -11.72 -5.68
CA ILE A 113 -7.35 -12.35 -4.86
C ILE A 113 -7.90 -13.37 -3.86
N GLU A 114 -9.22 -13.58 -3.76
CA GLU A 114 -9.87 -14.42 -2.75
C GLU A 114 -9.24 -15.80 -2.64
N ASN A 115 -8.95 -16.44 -3.80
CA ASN A 115 -8.34 -17.76 -3.86
C ASN A 115 -6.90 -17.82 -3.34
N HIS A 116 -6.21 -16.69 -3.26
CA HIS A 116 -4.81 -16.59 -2.81
C HIS A 116 -4.67 -16.18 -1.34
N VAL A 117 -5.74 -15.66 -0.71
CA VAL A 117 -5.71 -15.11 0.66
C VAL A 117 -5.13 -16.11 1.66
N LYS A 118 -5.55 -17.38 1.63
CA LYS A 118 -5.02 -18.41 2.54
C LYS A 118 -3.52 -18.61 2.38
N LYS A 119 -3.00 -18.59 1.14
CA LYS A 119 -1.58 -18.72 0.86
C LYS A 119 -0.81 -17.49 1.35
N ILE A 120 -1.31 -16.28 1.09
CA ILE A 120 -0.73 -15.02 1.59
C ILE A 120 -0.62 -15.05 3.12
N ILE A 121 -1.68 -15.44 3.82
CA ILE A 121 -1.70 -15.54 5.29
C ILE A 121 -0.66 -16.57 5.79
N SER A 122 -0.51 -17.70 5.09
CA SER A 122 0.45 -18.74 5.49
C SER A 122 1.92 -18.33 5.38
N LEU A 123 2.23 -17.25 4.64
CA LEU A 123 3.59 -16.70 4.55
C LEU A 123 4.00 -15.88 5.77
N ASN A 124 3.07 -15.58 6.69
CA ASN A 124 3.33 -14.81 7.92
C ASN A 124 4.05 -13.47 7.66
N LEU A 125 3.56 -12.73 6.68
CA LEU A 125 4.11 -11.46 6.23
C LEU A 125 3.88 -10.33 7.23
N LYS A 126 4.70 -9.28 7.18
CA LYS A 126 4.44 -7.99 7.84
C LYS A 126 3.41 -7.16 7.07
N ALA A 127 3.50 -7.21 5.72
CA ALA A 127 2.55 -6.51 4.85
C ALA A 127 2.43 -7.17 3.48
N VAL A 128 1.30 -6.94 2.84
CA VAL A 128 1.07 -7.16 1.41
C VAL A 128 0.72 -5.83 0.76
N GLY A 129 1.25 -5.55 -0.42
CA GLY A 129 0.99 -4.30 -1.14
C GLY A 129 0.53 -4.53 -2.58
N VAL A 130 -0.31 -3.61 -3.10
CA VAL A 130 -0.86 -3.65 -4.46
C VAL A 130 -0.79 -2.28 -5.13
N ASP A 131 -0.72 -2.26 -6.46
CA ASP A 131 -0.76 -1.04 -7.28
C ASP A 131 -2.16 -0.76 -7.87
N CYS A 132 -3.20 -1.23 -7.19
CA CYS A 132 -4.61 -0.95 -7.46
C CYS A 132 -5.28 -0.27 -6.28
N TYR A 133 -6.54 0.18 -6.46
CA TYR A 133 -7.26 0.92 -5.44
C TYR A 133 -7.70 0.06 -4.26
N SER A 134 -7.80 -1.26 -4.45
CA SER A 134 -8.15 -2.20 -3.39
C SER A 134 -7.58 -3.58 -3.67
N ILE A 135 -7.09 -4.25 -2.62
CA ILE A 135 -6.64 -5.65 -2.69
C ILE A 135 -7.81 -6.63 -2.85
N GLY A 136 -9.03 -6.19 -2.59
CA GLY A 136 -10.21 -7.02 -2.72
C GLY A 136 -11.40 -6.51 -1.89
N ASN A 137 -12.41 -7.34 -1.71
CA ASN A 137 -13.61 -7.00 -0.95
C ASN A 137 -13.37 -6.98 0.58
N PHE A 138 -14.41 -6.61 1.35
CA PHE A 138 -14.35 -6.57 2.82
C PHE A 138 -13.87 -7.90 3.45
N SER A 139 -14.30 -9.04 2.94
CA SER A 139 -13.88 -10.36 3.46
C SER A 139 -12.37 -10.61 3.29
N VAL A 140 -11.79 -10.14 2.19
CA VAL A 140 -10.34 -10.20 1.94
C VAL A 140 -9.59 -9.35 2.95
N HIS A 141 -9.99 -8.08 3.12
CA HIS A 141 -9.40 -7.17 4.12
C HIS A 141 -9.50 -7.75 5.53
N GLU A 142 -10.69 -8.22 5.94
CA GLU A 142 -10.91 -8.81 7.26
C GLU A 142 -9.97 -10.00 7.53
N LYS A 143 -9.84 -10.93 6.59
CA LYS A 143 -8.97 -12.11 6.74
C LYS A 143 -7.49 -11.72 6.86
N ILE A 144 -7.01 -10.81 6.02
CA ILE A 144 -5.61 -10.38 5.99
C ILE A 144 -5.28 -9.58 7.25
N LEU A 145 -6.08 -8.57 7.59
CA LEU A 145 -5.85 -7.69 8.75
C LEU A 145 -6.02 -8.45 10.08
N SER A 146 -6.97 -9.41 10.17
CA SER A 146 -7.10 -10.30 11.35
C SER A 146 -5.88 -11.18 11.56
N SER A 147 -5.13 -11.46 10.49
CA SER A 147 -3.88 -12.23 10.54
C SER A 147 -2.66 -11.34 10.84
N LYS A 148 -2.87 -10.07 11.24
CA LYS A 148 -1.84 -9.07 11.57
C LYS A 148 -0.94 -8.67 10.39
N ILE A 149 -1.36 -8.95 9.17
CA ILE A 149 -0.70 -8.52 7.94
C ILE A 149 -1.29 -7.17 7.55
N LYS A 150 -0.46 -6.13 7.42
CA LYS A 150 -0.89 -4.82 6.94
C LYS A 150 -1.15 -4.86 5.44
N ILE A 151 -2.10 -4.08 4.96
CA ILE A 151 -2.38 -3.93 3.53
C ILE A 151 -1.86 -2.57 3.09
N ILE A 152 -1.18 -2.50 1.95
CA ILE A 152 -0.71 -1.24 1.35
C ILE A 152 -1.33 -1.13 -0.04
N GLU A 153 -2.09 -0.06 -0.28
CA GLU A 153 -2.83 0.12 -1.53
C GLU A 153 -2.37 1.37 -2.29
N ASN A 154 -2.77 1.46 -3.55
CA ASN A 154 -2.42 2.57 -4.42
C ASN A 154 -0.89 2.76 -4.56
N MET A 155 -0.14 1.68 -4.74
CA MET A 155 1.30 1.79 -5.00
C MET A 155 1.58 2.12 -6.47
N LYS A 156 2.81 2.55 -6.78
CA LYS A 156 3.30 2.77 -8.16
C LYS A 156 4.68 2.18 -8.38
N ASN A 157 5.11 2.15 -9.63
CA ASN A 157 6.46 1.72 -10.05
C ASN A 157 6.79 0.26 -9.70
N LEU A 158 5.77 -0.59 -9.48
CA LEU A 158 5.99 -2.00 -9.17
C LEU A 158 6.60 -2.77 -10.36
N GLU A 159 6.44 -2.29 -11.59
CA GLU A 159 7.06 -2.85 -12.78
C GLU A 159 8.59 -2.83 -12.71
N ILE A 160 9.18 -1.89 -11.96
CA ILE A 160 10.64 -1.82 -11.76
C ILE A 160 11.13 -2.92 -10.83
N LEU A 161 10.26 -3.39 -9.93
CA LEU A 161 10.57 -4.38 -8.90
C LEU A 161 10.15 -5.80 -9.29
N GLU A 162 9.45 -5.98 -10.40
CA GLU A 162 8.88 -7.27 -10.79
C GLU A 162 9.93 -8.38 -10.85
N ASN A 163 9.64 -9.49 -10.19
CA ASN A 163 10.51 -10.66 -10.05
C ASN A 163 11.88 -10.36 -9.39
N ARG A 164 11.90 -9.37 -8.47
CA ARG A 164 13.12 -8.98 -7.74
C ARG A 164 12.88 -8.97 -6.24
N SER A 165 13.95 -9.29 -5.50
CA SER A 165 14.07 -9.01 -4.07
C SER A 165 14.59 -7.58 -3.87
N PHE A 166 14.14 -6.94 -2.79
CA PHE A 166 14.54 -5.57 -2.41
C PHE A 166 14.39 -5.38 -0.89
N LYS A 167 14.94 -4.29 -0.37
CA LYS A 167 14.58 -3.81 0.97
C LYS A 167 13.44 -2.81 0.87
N PHE A 168 12.35 -3.08 1.59
CA PHE A 168 11.17 -2.20 1.66
C PHE A 168 11.20 -1.34 2.91
N PHE A 169 10.81 -0.06 2.76
CA PHE A 169 10.58 0.86 3.87
C PHE A 169 9.31 1.64 3.62
N GLY A 170 8.39 1.59 4.59
CA GLY A 170 7.13 2.30 4.57
C GLY A 170 6.93 3.06 5.89
N PHE A 171 6.72 4.37 5.79
CA PHE A 171 6.58 5.27 6.94
C PHE A 171 5.20 5.95 6.89
N PRO A 172 4.18 5.36 7.54
CA PRO A 172 2.88 6.01 7.69
C PRO A 172 2.96 7.19 8.65
N LEU A 173 1.96 8.07 8.61
CA LEU A 173 1.83 9.13 9.62
C LEU A 173 1.52 8.53 10.98
N ASN A 174 2.22 9.00 12.03
CA ASN A 174 2.00 8.54 13.39
C ASN A 174 0.77 9.19 14.01
N ILE A 175 -0.41 8.65 13.71
CA ILE A 175 -1.70 9.14 14.18
C ILE A 175 -2.34 8.04 15.04
N GLU A 176 -2.79 8.40 16.25
CA GLU A 176 -3.47 7.45 17.14
C GLU A 176 -4.90 7.16 16.69
N LYS A 177 -5.37 5.93 16.91
CA LYS A 177 -6.78 5.51 16.76
C LYS A 177 -7.36 5.81 15.38
N ILE A 178 -6.61 5.48 14.34
CA ILE A 178 -6.99 5.68 12.95
C ILE A 178 -7.08 4.32 12.21
N ASP A 179 -7.95 4.24 11.23
CA ASP A 179 -8.24 3.02 10.45
C ASP A 179 -7.25 2.76 9.31
N GLY A 180 -6.47 3.76 8.93
CA GLY A 180 -5.44 3.70 7.93
C GLY A 180 -4.55 4.93 7.98
N SER A 181 -3.55 5.02 7.11
CA SER A 181 -2.68 6.21 7.02
C SER A 181 -2.02 6.32 5.65
N PRO A 182 -1.96 7.52 5.06
CA PRO A 182 -1.04 7.77 3.97
C PRO A 182 0.38 7.32 4.36
N ILE A 183 1.09 6.68 3.42
CA ILE A 183 2.42 6.11 3.66
C ILE A 183 3.41 6.62 2.62
N ASN A 184 4.61 6.97 3.06
CA ASN A 184 5.74 7.14 2.16
C ASN A 184 6.49 5.81 2.05
N ALA A 185 6.31 5.12 0.93
CA ALA A 185 6.86 3.81 0.66
C ALA A 185 7.98 3.89 -0.38
N VAL A 186 9.11 3.23 -0.09
CA VAL A 186 10.26 3.14 -0.98
C VAL A 186 10.85 1.74 -0.98
N ALA A 187 11.47 1.36 -2.10
CA ALA A 187 12.28 0.15 -2.22
C ALA A 187 13.74 0.51 -2.54
N PHE A 188 14.66 -0.26 -1.97
CA PHE A 188 16.10 -0.22 -2.27
C PHE A 188 16.48 -1.48 -3.01
N LEU A 189 17.01 -1.31 -4.23
CA LEU A 189 17.55 -2.36 -5.10
C LEU A 189 19.08 -2.40 -5.00
#